data_55145b8b995b60581d0642f0e41d9f77
#
_entry.id   55145b8b995b60581d0642f0e41d9f77
#
_cell.length_a   1.000
_cell.length_b   1.000
_cell.length_c   1.000
_cell.angle_alpha   90.00
_cell.angle_beta   90.00
_cell.angle_gamma   90.00
#
_symmetry.space_group_name_H-M   'P 1'
#
loop_
_entity.id
_entity.type
_entity.pdbx_description
1 polymer ?
#
loop_
_entity_poly.entity_id
_entity_poly.type
_entity_poly.pdbx_seq_one_letter_code
_entity_poly.pdbx_strand_id
1 'polypeptide(L)'
;MLNPSQPERASFRFSWVALALLVVTTSFLGGCASMGGGGETSNYHVPAYAPANPGDVHVYVSLDARMVYVMEGNRALLVTPCSVGVASNPTPTGNFRVEDKDATKRSGEYGFWTNGSNTYEGSSNDGRAGYSYVGYPMAYWVGFAPGYGFHEGYVWPVPRSHGCLRIHKNAIMKFNKLVDIGTPVTIRDSLPYDSTLARTALHPSDYRDPDPASSFMISPEYFHMSRDSELLPASQAPTVQ
;
A
#
# COMPACT_ATOMS: atom_id res chain seq x y z
N MET A 1 10.72 -70.40 -49.74
CA MET A 1 9.70 -70.79 -50.75
C MET A 1 8.62 -69.74 -50.73
N LEU A 2 8.37 -69.25 -51.94
CA LEU A 2 7.18 -68.48 -52.38
C LEU A 2 6.96 -67.03 -51.87
N ASN A 3 7.36 -66.17 -52.75
CA ASN A 3 6.87 -64.86 -53.17
C ASN A 3 5.44 -65.03 -53.75
N PRO A 4 4.77 -64.01 -54.23
CA PRO A 4 4.47 -62.59 -53.88
C PRO A 4 2.99 -62.25 -54.11
N SER A 5 2.54 -61.06 -53.88
CA SER A 5 1.65 -60.37 -54.78
C SER A 5 1.36 -58.93 -54.39
N GLN A 6 1.78 -58.01 -55.18
CA GLN A 6 1.05 -56.74 -55.43
C GLN A 6 -0.24 -57.05 -56.19
N PRO A 7 -1.27 -56.23 -56.25
CA PRO A 7 -1.36 -54.85 -56.70
C PRO A 7 -2.46 -54.08 -55.98
N GLU A 8 -2.80 -52.88 -56.16
CA GLU A 8 -3.43 -52.20 -57.30
C GLU A 8 -3.44 -50.69 -57.11
N ARG A 9 -3.21 -50.02 -58.19
CA ARG A 9 -3.39 -48.57 -58.28
C ARG A 9 -4.88 -48.24 -58.53
N ALA A 10 -5.50 -47.47 -57.66
CA ALA A 10 -6.75 -46.82 -57.98
C ALA A 10 -6.49 -45.31 -58.24
N SER A 11 -6.60 -44.98 -59.51
CA SER A 11 -6.63 -43.62 -60.01
C SER A 11 -7.93 -42.92 -59.61
N PHE A 12 -7.85 -41.86 -58.81
CA PHE A 12 -9.01 -41.00 -58.60
C PHE A 12 -8.80 -39.66 -59.32
N ARG A 13 -9.78 -39.37 -60.15
CA ARG A 13 -9.85 -38.23 -61.10
C ARG A 13 -10.01 -36.92 -60.32
N PHE A 14 -9.21 -35.95 -60.72
CA PHE A 14 -9.38 -34.54 -60.37
C PHE A 14 -10.74 -34.03 -60.82
N SER A 15 -11.52 -33.54 -59.89
CA SER A 15 -12.67 -32.70 -60.18
C SER A 15 -12.34 -31.28 -59.66
N TRP A 16 -12.20 -30.37 -60.59
CA TRP A 16 -11.95 -28.96 -60.35
C TRP A 16 -13.26 -28.33 -59.91
N VAL A 17 -13.35 -27.98 -58.62
CA VAL A 17 -14.36 -27.04 -58.14
C VAL A 17 -13.61 -25.82 -57.58
N ALA A 18 -13.81 -24.74 -58.30
CA ALA A 18 -13.32 -23.42 -57.90
C ALA A 18 -13.95 -23.00 -56.57
N LEU A 19 -13.15 -22.81 -55.54
CA LEU A 19 -13.58 -22.18 -54.31
C LEU A 19 -12.83 -20.86 -54.14
N ALA A 20 -13.60 -19.79 -54.14
CA ALA A 20 -13.14 -18.41 -54.01
C ALA A 20 -12.31 -18.21 -52.74
N LEU A 21 -11.11 -17.69 -52.90
CA LEU A 21 -10.27 -17.21 -51.77
C LEU A 21 -10.90 -15.94 -51.22
N LEU A 22 -11.49 -16.07 -50.04
CA LEU A 22 -11.78 -14.91 -49.18
C LEU A 22 -10.52 -14.60 -48.36
N VAL A 23 -9.73 -13.63 -48.85
CA VAL A 23 -8.58 -13.11 -48.12
C VAL A 23 -9.10 -12.24 -46.97
N VAL A 24 -9.17 -12.78 -45.77
CA VAL A 24 -9.35 -12.00 -44.55
C VAL A 24 -7.99 -11.45 -44.14
N THR A 25 -7.73 -10.20 -44.48
CA THR A 25 -6.60 -9.45 -43.98
C THR A 25 -6.85 -9.10 -42.50
N THR A 26 -6.39 -9.95 -41.59
CA THR A 26 -6.27 -9.58 -40.20
C THR A 26 -5.12 -8.57 -40.06
N SER A 27 -5.49 -7.30 -39.98
CA SER A 27 -4.55 -6.24 -39.59
C SER A 27 -4.11 -6.49 -38.17
N PHE A 28 -2.91 -7.02 -37.98
CA PHE A 28 -2.19 -6.98 -36.70
C PHE A 28 -1.85 -5.52 -36.43
N LEU A 29 -2.70 -4.84 -35.69
CA LEU A 29 -2.32 -3.66 -34.96
C LEU A 29 -1.32 -4.09 -33.87
N GLY A 30 -0.03 -3.99 -34.20
CA GLY A 30 1.04 -4.10 -33.23
C GLY A 30 0.88 -2.99 -32.18
N GLY A 31 0.18 -3.30 -31.10
CA GLY A 31 0.21 -2.48 -29.91
C GLY A 31 1.63 -2.52 -29.36
N CYS A 32 2.33 -1.38 -29.42
CA CYS A 32 3.52 -1.16 -28.61
C CYS A 32 3.11 -1.34 -27.15
N ALA A 33 3.37 -2.52 -26.60
CA ALA A 33 3.39 -2.68 -25.16
C ALA A 33 4.53 -1.81 -24.65
N SER A 34 4.21 -0.62 -24.18
CA SER A 34 5.10 0.18 -23.35
C SER A 34 5.36 -0.68 -22.11
N MET A 35 6.56 -1.23 -22.01
CA MET A 35 7.10 -1.73 -20.75
C MET A 35 7.36 -0.50 -19.84
N GLY A 36 6.31 0.17 -19.46
CA GLY A 36 6.30 0.98 -18.27
C GLY A 36 6.17 0.03 -17.10
N GLY A 37 7.17 -0.03 -16.23
CA GLY A 37 7.07 -0.67 -14.93
C GLY A 37 5.95 -0.01 -14.13
N GLY A 38 4.72 -0.37 -14.44
CA GLY A 38 3.55 -0.05 -13.65
C GLY A 38 3.54 -1.00 -12.49
N GLY A 39 3.95 -0.52 -11.32
CA GLY A 39 3.55 -1.18 -10.09
C GLY A 39 2.04 -1.35 -10.17
N GLU A 40 1.55 -2.58 -10.00
CA GLU A 40 0.13 -2.85 -9.93
C GLU A 40 -0.47 -1.87 -8.94
N THR A 41 -1.36 -1.01 -9.42
CA THR A 41 -2.13 -0.16 -8.53
C THR A 41 -3.00 -1.10 -7.71
N SER A 42 -2.62 -1.29 -6.46
CA SER A 42 -3.43 -2.05 -5.51
C SER A 42 -4.88 -1.58 -5.63
N ASN A 43 -5.80 -2.50 -5.91
CA ASN A 43 -7.24 -2.23 -5.93
C ASN A 43 -7.77 -1.94 -4.50
N TYR A 44 -6.87 -1.80 -3.54
CA TYR A 44 -7.23 -1.46 -2.17
C TYR A 44 -7.77 -0.04 -2.11
N HIS A 45 -9.05 0.04 -1.90
CA HIS A 45 -9.77 1.30 -1.68
C HIS A 45 -10.52 1.20 -0.36
N VAL A 46 -10.15 2.02 0.59
CA VAL A 46 -10.84 2.13 1.88
C VAL A 46 -11.71 3.39 1.88
N PRO A 47 -13.01 3.28 2.16
CA PRO A 47 -13.86 4.44 2.31
C PRO A 47 -13.42 5.25 3.53
N ALA A 48 -13.46 6.58 3.39
CA ALA A 48 -13.28 7.49 4.50
C ALA A 48 -14.32 8.61 4.40
N TYR A 49 -14.76 9.11 5.55
CA TYR A 49 -15.88 10.03 5.65
C TYR A 49 -15.45 11.32 6.33
N ALA A 50 -15.89 12.46 5.80
CA ALA A 50 -15.62 13.73 6.43
C ALA A 50 -16.26 13.77 7.85
N PRO A 51 -15.59 14.34 8.86
CA PRO A 51 -16.22 14.57 10.15
C PRO A 51 -17.32 15.64 10.06
N ALA A 52 -18.38 15.48 10.84
CA ALA A 52 -19.36 16.55 11.02
C ALA A 52 -18.80 17.61 11.99
N ASN A 53 -18.03 17.17 12.98
CA ASN A 53 -17.35 18.03 13.94
C ASN A 53 -15.89 17.57 14.10
N PRO A 54 -14.92 18.23 13.47
CA PRO A 54 -13.50 17.83 13.57
C PRO A 54 -12.96 17.77 15.01
N GLY A 55 -13.54 18.55 15.94
CA GLY A 55 -13.14 18.53 17.36
C GLY A 55 -13.49 17.24 18.12
N ASP A 56 -14.42 16.45 17.58
CA ASP A 56 -14.86 15.19 18.18
C ASP A 56 -14.14 13.95 17.59
N VAL A 57 -13.17 14.17 16.68
CA VAL A 57 -12.40 13.09 16.07
C VAL A 57 -11.43 12.51 17.09
N HIS A 58 -11.39 11.18 17.15
CA HIS A 58 -10.47 10.41 18.01
C HIS A 58 -9.90 9.23 17.23
N VAL A 59 -8.60 9.02 17.33
CA VAL A 59 -7.91 7.87 16.75
C VAL A 59 -7.76 6.77 17.79
N TYR A 60 -8.20 5.57 17.46
CA TYR A 60 -7.96 4.36 18.25
C TYR A 60 -7.10 3.39 17.45
N VAL A 61 -6.16 2.72 18.14
CA VAL A 61 -5.29 1.71 17.53
C VAL A 61 -5.35 0.44 18.37
N SER A 62 -5.66 -0.67 17.71
CA SER A 62 -5.51 -2.02 18.28
C SER A 62 -4.23 -2.64 17.74
N LEU A 63 -3.33 -3.05 18.67
CA LEU A 63 -2.07 -3.70 18.30
C LEU A 63 -2.27 -5.16 17.90
N ASP A 64 -3.18 -5.89 18.57
CA ASP A 64 -3.49 -7.29 18.27
C ASP A 64 -4.20 -7.42 16.91
N ALA A 65 -5.22 -6.58 16.68
CA ALA A 65 -5.92 -6.53 15.41
C ALA A 65 -5.10 -5.85 14.30
N ARG A 66 -4.07 -5.07 14.66
CA ARG A 66 -3.28 -4.24 13.75
C ARG A 66 -4.15 -3.30 12.91
N MET A 67 -5.03 -2.58 13.60
CA MET A 67 -6.04 -1.72 13.00
C MET A 67 -5.98 -0.32 13.56
N VAL A 68 -6.24 0.65 12.69
CA VAL A 68 -6.51 2.04 13.03
C VAL A 68 -7.99 2.32 12.80
N TYR A 69 -8.64 2.91 13.80
CA TYR A 69 -10.01 3.37 13.77
C TYR A 69 -10.03 4.88 14.01
N VAL A 70 -10.45 5.66 13.03
CA VAL A 70 -10.72 7.08 13.19
C VAL A 70 -12.22 7.23 13.43
N MET A 71 -12.56 7.68 14.62
CA MET A 71 -13.95 7.74 15.09
C MET A 71 -14.38 9.18 15.35
N GLU A 72 -15.65 9.47 15.17
CA GLU A 72 -16.33 10.67 15.68
C GLU A 72 -17.53 10.21 16.51
N GLY A 73 -17.37 10.19 17.83
CA GLY A 73 -18.32 9.51 18.70
C GLY A 73 -18.45 8.03 18.35
N ASN A 74 -19.65 7.60 17.96
CA ASN A 74 -19.90 6.22 17.51
C ASN A 74 -19.87 6.06 15.97
N ARG A 75 -19.49 7.07 15.22
CA ARG A 75 -19.37 6.99 13.75
C ARG A 75 -17.93 6.64 13.36
N ALA A 76 -17.77 5.64 12.50
CA ALA A 76 -16.47 5.25 11.98
C ALA A 76 -16.15 6.09 10.73
N LEU A 77 -15.18 6.99 10.83
CA LEU A 77 -14.74 7.83 9.72
C LEU A 77 -13.74 7.15 8.80
N LEU A 78 -12.86 6.31 9.37
CA LEU A 78 -11.90 5.50 8.63
C LEU A 78 -11.56 4.27 9.45
N VAL A 79 -11.58 3.10 8.83
CA VAL A 79 -11.08 1.85 9.41
C VAL A 79 -10.08 1.25 8.45
N THR A 80 -8.83 1.09 8.88
CA THR A 80 -7.76 0.61 8.00
C THR A 80 -6.75 -0.25 8.76
N PRO A 81 -6.26 -1.34 8.18
CA PRO A 81 -5.14 -2.07 8.76
C PRO A 81 -3.88 -1.21 8.82
N CYS A 82 -3.01 -1.53 9.76
CA CYS A 82 -1.71 -0.90 9.92
C CYS A 82 -0.63 -1.93 10.26
N SER A 83 0.61 -1.60 9.95
CA SER A 83 1.76 -2.36 10.45
C SER A 83 2.22 -1.76 11.78
N VAL A 84 2.46 -2.61 12.78
CA VAL A 84 2.87 -2.23 14.13
C VAL A 84 4.33 -2.63 14.41
N GLY A 85 4.89 -2.15 15.50
CA GLY A 85 6.25 -2.45 15.96
C GLY A 85 6.47 -3.93 16.25
N VAL A 86 7.69 -4.42 15.97
CA VAL A 86 8.14 -5.76 16.40
C VAL A 86 8.36 -5.80 17.91
N ALA A 87 8.43 -6.99 18.48
CA ALA A 87 8.59 -7.16 19.93
C ALA A 87 9.84 -6.48 20.52
N SER A 88 10.93 -6.36 19.74
CA SER A 88 12.14 -5.64 20.16
C SER A 88 12.02 -4.11 20.11
N ASN A 89 11.06 -3.61 19.35
CA ASN A 89 10.78 -2.19 19.16
C ASN A 89 9.25 -1.98 19.11
N PRO A 90 8.55 -2.18 20.22
CA PRO A 90 7.09 -2.18 20.23
C PRO A 90 6.52 -0.78 20.03
N THR A 91 5.35 -0.72 19.42
CA THR A 91 4.54 0.49 19.46
C THR A 91 4.06 0.73 20.90
N PRO A 92 4.22 1.93 21.47
CA PRO A 92 3.80 2.18 22.84
C PRO A 92 2.28 2.19 22.99
N THR A 93 1.77 1.58 24.05
CA THR A 93 0.36 1.71 24.46
C THR A 93 0.17 2.92 25.35
N GLY A 94 -0.99 3.54 25.30
CA GLY A 94 -1.27 4.74 26.10
C GLY A 94 -2.34 5.63 25.48
N ASN A 95 -2.50 6.80 26.10
CA ASN A 95 -3.28 7.90 25.55
C ASN A 95 -2.31 9.02 25.17
N PHE A 96 -2.38 9.42 23.93
CA PHE A 96 -1.53 10.42 23.29
C PHE A 96 -2.38 11.48 22.61
N ARG A 97 -1.72 12.45 21.99
CA ARG A 97 -2.31 13.41 21.07
C ARG A 97 -1.42 13.55 19.86
N VAL A 98 -1.99 13.94 18.74
CA VAL A 98 -1.19 14.37 17.58
C VAL A 98 -0.39 15.61 17.98
N GLU A 99 0.93 15.54 17.83
CA GLU A 99 1.88 16.59 18.22
C GLU A 99 2.41 17.36 17.01
N ASP A 100 2.66 16.65 15.91
CA ASP A 100 3.17 17.25 14.67
C ASP A 100 2.66 16.51 13.42
N LYS A 101 2.70 17.20 12.27
CA LYS A 101 2.36 16.65 10.94
C LYS A 101 3.39 17.15 9.93
N ASP A 102 3.91 16.24 9.09
CA ASP A 102 4.85 16.56 8.02
C ASP A 102 4.60 15.65 6.81
N ALA A 103 4.24 16.24 5.67
CA ALA A 103 3.94 15.49 4.46
C ALA A 103 5.18 14.83 3.82
N THR A 104 6.38 15.33 4.13
CA THR A 104 7.64 14.96 3.45
C THR A 104 8.71 14.44 4.38
N LYS A 105 8.34 14.03 5.60
CA LYS A 105 9.26 13.57 6.62
C LYS A 105 10.12 12.40 6.14
N ARG A 106 11.37 12.41 6.56
CA ARG A 106 12.29 11.29 6.45
C ARG A 106 12.78 10.86 7.82
N SER A 107 13.08 9.58 7.97
CA SER A 107 13.67 9.05 9.20
C SER A 107 15.06 9.63 9.45
N GLY A 108 15.34 10.02 10.68
CA GLY A 108 16.67 10.45 11.11
C GLY A 108 17.62 9.27 11.42
N GLU A 109 17.08 8.08 11.61
CA GLU A 109 17.86 6.92 12.10
C GLU A 109 18.04 5.83 11.03
N TYR A 110 16.96 5.43 10.35
CA TYR A 110 16.98 4.38 9.35
C TYR A 110 16.82 4.94 7.94
N GLY A 111 17.58 4.44 6.98
CA GLY A 111 17.52 4.93 5.61
C GLY A 111 18.55 4.30 4.70
N PHE A 112 19.15 5.12 3.87
CA PHE A 112 20.01 4.70 2.79
C PHE A 112 21.29 5.54 2.74
N TRP A 113 22.41 4.88 2.49
CA TRP A 113 23.67 5.49 2.12
C TRP A 113 23.83 5.42 0.60
N THR A 114 23.94 6.55 -0.07
CA THR A 114 24.05 6.60 -1.54
C THR A 114 25.19 7.50 -2.00
N ASN A 115 25.85 7.13 -3.11
CA ASN A 115 26.79 7.96 -3.84
C ASN A 115 26.30 8.32 -5.25
N GLY A 116 24.99 8.14 -5.50
CA GLY A 116 24.35 8.33 -6.79
C GLY A 116 24.39 7.09 -7.70
N SER A 117 25.40 6.25 -7.59
CA SER A 117 25.51 5.00 -8.38
C SER A 117 25.11 3.77 -7.58
N ASN A 118 25.45 3.74 -6.31
CA ASN A 118 25.14 2.64 -5.40
C ASN A 118 24.34 3.14 -4.21
N THR A 119 23.43 2.30 -3.71
CA THR A 119 22.58 2.60 -2.56
C THR A 119 22.55 1.38 -1.65
N TYR A 120 22.75 1.60 -0.36
CA TYR A 120 22.77 0.58 0.70
C TYR A 120 21.85 1.00 1.83
N GLU A 121 21.05 0.10 2.35
CA GLU A 121 20.27 0.32 3.57
C GLU A 121 21.20 0.35 4.80
N GLY A 122 20.83 1.16 5.79
CA GLY A 122 21.59 1.25 7.02
C GLY A 122 21.10 2.35 7.96
N SER A 123 21.73 2.40 9.14
CA SER A 123 21.53 3.47 10.12
C SER A 123 22.32 4.72 9.73
N SER A 124 21.82 5.88 10.13
CA SER A 124 22.57 7.15 10.01
C SER A 124 23.91 7.12 10.76
N ASN A 125 24.01 6.25 11.80
CA ASN A 125 25.22 6.10 12.61
C ASN A 125 26.28 5.19 11.98
N ASP A 126 25.97 4.44 10.92
CA ASP A 126 26.92 3.49 10.33
C ASP A 126 28.12 4.20 9.70
N GLY A 127 27.94 5.40 9.18
CA GLY A 127 28.96 6.20 8.50
C GLY A 127 29.57 5.48 7.30
N ARG A 128 29.50 6.04 6.12
CA ARG A 128 30.08 5.42 4.93
C ARG A 128 30.86 6.46 4.12
N ALA A 129 32.19 6.31 4.06
CA ALA A 129 33.05 7.22 3.33
C ALA A 129 32.67 7.32 1.85
N GLY A 130 32.50 8.52 1.31
CA GLY A 130 32.09 8.77 -0.07
C GLY A 130 30.60 8.59 -0.35
N TYR A 131 29.75 8.42 0.69
CA TYR A 131 28.31 8.31 0.57
C TYR A 131 27.63 9.41 1.39
N SER A 132 26.43 9.78 0.98
CA SER A 132 25.53 10.64 1.73
C SER A 132 24.36 9.83 2.27
N TYR A 133 23.91 10.15 3.48
CA TYR A 133 22.75 9.52 4.10
C TYR A 133 21.45 10.17 3.64
N VAL A 134 20.48 9.36 3.26
CA VAL A 134 19.08 9.77 2.97
C VAL A 134 18.14 8.92 3.81
N GLY A 135 17.41 9.55 4.72
CA GLY A 135 16.46 8.84 5.59
C GLY A 135 15.34 8.14 4.83
N TYR A 136 14.86 7.02 5.37
CA TYR A 136 13.68 6.32 4.86
C TYR A 136 12.49 7.28 4.76
N PRO A 137 11.72 7.28 3.64
CA PRO A 137 10.60 8.20 3.50
C PRO A 137 9.42 7.79 4.39
N MET A 138 8.91 8.75 5.15
CA MET A 138 7.76 8.61 6.04
C MET A 138 6.68 9.62 5.64
N ALA A 139 6.18 9.50 4.39
CA ALA A 139 5.22 10.44 3.84
C ALA A 139 3.95 10.54 4.70
N TYR A 140 3.41 11.74 4.77
CA TYR A 140 2.22 12.08 5.58
C TYR A 140 2.34 11.70 7.05
N TRP A 141 3.51 11.96 7.61
CA TRP A 141 3.78 11.76 9.02
C TRP A 141 2.75 12.49 9.90
N VAL A 142 2.31 11.76 10.94
CA VAL A 142 1.48 12.28 12.03
C VAL A 142 2.07 11.75 13.33
N GLY A 143 2.87 12.59 14.01
CA GLY A 143 3.56 12.26 15.26
C GLY A 143 2.61 12.29 16.45
N PHE A 144 2.76 11.36 17.40
CA PHE A 144 1.98 11.32 18.62
C PHE A 144 2.84 11.14 19.89
N ALA A 145 4.12 10.87 19.74
CA ALA A 145 5.12 10.81 20.79
C ALA A 145 6.52 10.95 20.19
N PRO A 146 7.56 11.28 20.97
CA PRO A 146 8.93 11.40 20.48
C PRO A 146 9.39 10.13 19.74
N GLY A 147 9.62 10.24 18.43
CA GLY A 147 10.04 9.13 17.58
C GLY A 147 8.92 8.19 17.11
N TYR A 148 7.69 8.39 17.54
CA TYR A 148 6.55 7.54 17.17
C TYR A 148 5.47 8.32 16.41
N GLY A 149 4.95 7.75 15.36
CA GLY A 149 3.90 8.35 14.55
C GLY A 149 3.30 7.39 13.55
N PHE A 150 2.28 7.89 12.86
CA PHE A 150 1.71 7.25 11.67
C PHE A 150 2.42 7.79 10.44
N HIS A 151 2.65 6.94 9.44
CA HIS A 151 3.18 7.35 8.16
C HIS A 151 2.83 6.35 7.05
N GLU A 152 3.00 6.76 5.81
CA GLU A 152 2.85 5.84 4.68
C GLU A 152 3.83 4.68 4.75
N GLY A 153 3.37 3.50 4.41
CA GLY A 153 4.24 2.34 4.24
C GLY A 153 3.46 1.08 3.93
N TYR A 154 4.19 0.01 3.70
CA TYR A 154 3.58 -1.29 3.50
C TYR A 154 2.95 -1.81 4.78
N VAL A 155 1.77 -2.39 4.62
CA VAL A 155 1.02 -3.03 5.70
C VAL A 155 1.23 -4.53 5.62
N TRP A 156 1.78 -5.11 6.67
CA TRP A 156 2.09 -6.53 6.75
C TRP A 156 1.12 -7.24 7.71
N PRO A 157 0.79 -8.51 7.46
CA PRO A 157 -0.06 -9.29 8.36
C PRO A 157 0.64 -9.66 9.68
N VAL A 158 1.89 -9.21 9.86
CA VAL A 158 2.72 -9.43 11.05
C VAL A 158 3.41 -8.13 11.45
N PRO A 159 3.80 -7.95 12.72
CA PRO A 159 4.59 -6.80 13.16
C PRO A 159 5.92 -6.70 12.39
N ARG A 160 6.24 -5.52 11.85
CA ARG A 160 7.47 -5.29 11.06
C ARG A 160 8.07 -3.89 11.17
N SER A 161 7.48 -3.00 11.95
CA SER A 161 8.04 -1.66 12.13
C SER A 161 8.97 -1.58 13.33
N HIS A 162 9.70 -0.47 13.47
CA HIS A 162 10.47 -0.11 14.65
C HIS A 162 9.64 0.73 15.64
N GLY A 163 8.32 0.47 15.68
CA GLY A 163 7.39 1.11 16.60
C GLY A 163 6.42 2.11 15.95
N CYS A 164 6.76 2.69 14.81
CA CYS A 164 5.83 3.53 14.05
C CYS A 164 4.67 2.71 13.45
N LEU A 165 3.55 3.37 13.20
CA LEU A 165 2.34 2.79 12.63
C LEU A 165 2.31 3.08 11.12
N ARG A 166 2.54 2.05 10.30
CA ARG A 166 2.49 2.20 8.84
C ARG A 166 1.06 2.04 8.35
N ILE A 167 0.61 2.98 7.55
CA ILE A 167 -0.70 2.97 6.89
C ILE A 167 -0.47 2.91 5.37
N HIS A 168 -1.30 2.13 4.69
CA HIS A 168 -1.21 1.95 3.24
C HIS A 168 -1.37 3.29 2.49
N LYS A 169 -0.66 3.46 1.35
CA LYS A 169 -0.67 4.68 0.52
C LYS A 169 -2.08 5.16 0.14
N ASN A 170 -3.05 4.26 -0.05
CA ASN A 170 -4.43 4.59 -0.41
C ASN A 170 -5.32 4.96 0.80
N ALA A 171 -4.78 4.95 2.01
CA ALA A 171 -5.47 5.33 3.23
C ALA A 171 -4.79 6.48 3.97
N ILE A 172 -3.47 6.61 3.88
CA ILE A 172 -2.70 7.57 4.69
C ILE A 172 -3.09 9.01 4.45
N MET A 173 -3.37 9.41 3.20
CA MET A 173 -3.76 10.78 2.92
C MET A 173 -5.16 11.10 3.44
N LYS A 174 -6.08 10.13 3.41
CA LYS A 174 -7.40 10.22 4.06
C LYS A 174 -7.25 10.37 5.56
N PHE A 175 -6.43 9.50 6.18
CA PHE A 175 -6.10 9.59 7.61
C PHE A 175 -5.54 10.97 7.96
N ASN A 176 -4.55 11.45 7.21
CA ASN A 176 -3.94 12.77 7.44
C ASN A 176 -4.94 13.93 7.36
N LYS A 177 -5.96 13.85 6.50
CA LYS A 177 -7.03 14.84 6.41
C LYS A 177 -8.03 14.77 7.57
N LEU A 178 -8.17 13.62 8.20
CA LEU A 178 -9.14 13.41 9.31
C LEU A 178 -8.59 13.84 10.65
N VAL A 179 -7.28 14.01 10.81
CA VAL A 179 -6.65 14.31 12.09
C VAL A 179 -5.90 15.64 12.04
N ASP A 180 -5.96 16.38 13.14
CA ASP A 180 -5.26 17.64 13.32
C ASP A 180 -4.36 17.58 14.57
N ILE A 181 -3.44 18.55 14.71
CA ILE A 181 -2.66 18.71 15.93
C ILE A 181 -3.62 18.83 17.13
N GLY A 182 -3.38 18.03 18.15
CA GLY A 182 -4.25 17.93 19.33
C GLY A 182 -5.29 16.79 19.26
N THR A 183 -5.53 16.19 18.09
CA THR A 183 -6.45 15.04 17.97
C THR A 183 -6.03 13.92 18.95
N PRO A 184 -6.93 13.41 19.82
CA PRO A 184 -6.62 12.33 20.75
C PRO A 184 -6.28 11.03 20.01
N VAL A 185 -5.28 10.30 20.55
CA VAL A 185 -4.85 8.99 20.06
C VAL A 185 -4.81 8.01 21.23
N THR A 186 -5.58 6.93 21.13
CA THR A 186 -5.60 5.86 22.14
C THR A 186 -5.07 4.57 21.53
N ILE A 187 -3.99 4.04 22.08
CA ILE A 187 -3.34 2.78 21.62
C ILE A 187 -3.50 1.74 22.71
N ARG A 188 -4.05 0.56 22.37
CA ARG A 188 -4.27 -0.58 23.28
C ARG A 188 -3.89 -1.87 22.57
N ASP A 189 -3.65 -2.92 23.34
CA ASP A 189 -3.45 -4.27 22.78
C ASP A 189 -4.71 -4.71 22.03
N SER A 190 -5.89 -4.56 22.62
CA SER A 190 -7.17 -4.86 21.99
C SER A 190 -8.22 -3.78 22.26
N LEU A 191 -9.22 -3.71 21.39
CA LEU A 191 -10.31 -2.75 21.44
C LEU A 191 -11.67 -3.44 21.16
N PRO A 192 -12.79 -2.91 21.67
CA PRO A 192 -14.12 -3.44 21.34
C PRO A 192 -14.41 -3.49 19.83
N TYR A 193 -13.84 -2.56 19.06
CA TYR A 193 -13.99 -2.48 17.61
C TYR A 193 -13.39 -3.67 16.84
N ASP A 194 -12.49 -4.44 17.47
CA ASP A 194 -11.82 -5.59 16.85
C ASP A 194 -12.81 -6.72 16.52
N SER A 195 -13.84 -6.90 17.33
CA SER A 195 -14.88 -7.89 17.12
C SER A 195 -15.92 -7.50 16.06
N THR A 196 -15.96 -6.23 15.65
CA THR A 196 -16.94 -5.66 14.74
C THR A 196 -16.28 -5.06 13.50
N LEU A 197 -15.74 -3.86 13.60
CA LEU A 197 -15.18 -3.11 12.47
C LEU A 197 -13.98 -3.79 11.81
N ALA A 198 -13.06 -4.38 12.57
CA ALA A 198 -11.90 -5.04 11.99
C ALA A 198 -12.27 -6.25 11.12
N ARG A 199 -13.34 -6.98 11.48
CA ARG A 199 -13.77 -8.18 10.75
C ARG A 199 -14.30 -7.88 9.34
N THR A 200 -14.76 -6.69 9.10
CA THR A 200 -15.30 -6.22 7.81
C THR A 200 -14.34 -5.31 7.07
N ALA A 201 -13.20 -4.98 7.68
CA ALA A 201 -12.21 -4.12 7.07
C ALA A 201 -11.58 -4.78 5.85
N LEU A 202 -11.38 -3.98 4.80
CA LEU A 202 -10.63 -4.40 3.63
C LEU A 202 -9.14 -4.45 3.96
N HIS A 203 -8.45 -5.45 3.42
CA HIS A 203 -7.00 -5.57 3.52
C HIS A 203 -6.37 -5.29 2.15
N PRO A 204 -5.23 -4.59 2.08
CA PRO A 204 -4.54 -4.36 0.83
C PRO A 204 -4.01 -5.67 0.24
N SER A 205 -4.04 -5.78 -1.08
CA SER A 205 -3.51 -6.95 -1.79
C SER A 205 -1.98 -7.02 -1.75
N ASP A 206 -1.32 -5.89 -1.54
CA ASP A 206 0.12 -5.72 -1.50
C ASP A 206 0.77 -5.99 -0.14
N TYR A 207 0.08 -6.73 0.73
CA TYR A 207 0.60 -7.18 2.01
C TYR A 207 1.99 -7.84 1.93
N ARG A 208 2.31 -8.47 0.82
CA ARG A 208 3.53 -9.25 0.61
C ARG A 208 4.43 -8.67 -0.46
N ASP A 209 4.08 -7.51 -0.98
CA ASP A 209 4.89 -6.85 -2.00
C ASP A 209 6.24 -6.43 -1.42
N PRO A 210 7.31 -6.50 -2.21
CA PRO A 210 8.60 -5.98 -1.82
C PRO A 210 8.51 -4.45 -1.66
N ASP A 211 9.40 -3.90 -0.85
CA ASP A 211 9.56 -2.44 -0.76
C ASP A 211 9.89 -1.86 -2.15
N PRO A 212 9.50 -0.62 -2.44
CA PRO A 212 9.92 0.06 -3.66
C PRO A 212 11.44 0.08 -3.80
N ALA A 213 11.93 0.18 -5.02
CA ALA A 213 13.36 0.30 -5.25
C ALA A 213 13.96 1.45 -4.40
N SER A 214 15.10 1.21 -3.77
CA SER A 214 15.76 2.20 -2.91
C SER A 214 16.07 3.51 -3.67
N SER A 215 16.39 3.42 -4.97
CA SER A 215 16.58 4.59 -5.83
C SER A 215 15.35 5.48 -5.92
N PHE A 216 14.16 4.91 -5.90
CA PHE A 216 12.90 5.67 -5.86
C PHE A 216 12.62 6.21 -4.45
N MET A 217 12.86 5.41 -3.40
CA MET A 217 12.65 5.84 -2.03
C MET A 217 13.55 7.02 -1.60
N ILE A 218 14.77 7.12 -2.13
CA ILE A 218 15.66 8.26 -1.85
C ILE A 218 15.31 9.52 -2.65
N SER A 219 14.52 9.38 -3.72
CA SER A 219 14.19 10.51 -4.60
C SER A 219 13.10 11.42 -4.01
N PRO A 220 13.05 12.72 -4.38
CA PRO A 220 11.96 13.62 -4.02
C PRO A 220 10.60 13.18 -4.60
N GLU A 221 10.61 12.50 -5.75
CA GLU A 221 9.42 12.04 -6.47
C GLU A 221 8.56 11.09 -5.63
N TYR A 222 9.17 10.39 -4.66
CA TYR A 222 8.42 9.56 -3.71
C TYR A 222 7.28 10.34 -3.04
N PHE A 223 7.51 11.58 -2.66
CA PHE A 223 6.49 12.40 -1.99
C PHE A 223 5.46 12.99 -2.96
N HIS A 224 5.74 12.98 -4.27
CA HIS A 224 4.85 13.50 -5.31
C HIS A 224 3.94 12.45 -5.93
N MET A 225 4.01 11.19 -5.50
CA MET A 225 3.08 10.16 -5.96
C MET A 225 1.63 10.55 -5.68
N SER A 226 0.75 10.25 -6.63
CA SER A 226 -0.69 10.39 -6.42
C SER A 226 -1.18 9.43 -5.33
N ARG A 227 -2.00 9.94 -4.42
CA ARG A 227 -2.61 9.18 -3.31
C ARG A 227 -4.10 9.49 -3.23
N ASP A 228 -4.88 8.48 -2.89
CA ASP A 228 -6.31 8.66 -2.67
C ASP A 228 -6.55 9.49 -1.41
N SER A 229 -7.27 10.58 -1.58
CA SER A 229 -7.55 11.55 -0.52
C SER A 229 -9.03 11.92 -0.44
N GLU A 230 -9.90 11.17 -1.12
CA GLU A 230 -11.33 11.44 -1.15
C GLU A 230 -11.96 11.15 0.22
N LEU A 231 -12.76 12.08 0.70
CA LEU A 231 -13.60 11.90 1.87
C LEU A 231 -15.07 11.98 1.42
N LEU A 232 -15.81 10.94 1.71
CA LEU A 232 -17.25 10.87 1.48
C LEU A 232 -17.99 11.77 2.48
N PRO A 233 -19.25 12.16 2.18
CA PRO A 233 -20.05 12.98 3.09
C PRO A 233 -20.20 12.37 4.49
N ALA A 234 -20.15 13.19 5.52
CA ALA A 234 -20.29 12.79 6.92
C ALA A 234 -21.58 11.98 7.20
N SER A 235 -22.67 12.27 6.48
CA SER A 235 -23.96 11.57 6.62
C SER A 235 -23.91 10.09 6.21
N GLN A 236 -22.88 9.67 5.49
CA GLN A 236 -22.71 8.28 5.04
C GLN A 236 -21.83 7.46 5.98
N ALA A 237 -21.22 8.07 7.00
CA ALA A 237 -20.36 7.38 7.93
C ALA A 237 -21.14 6.31 8.72
N PRO A 238 -20.69 5.04 8.75
CA PRO A 238 -21.38 3.98 9.48
C PRO A 238 -21.32 4.22 10.99
N THR A 239 -22.43 3.93 11.64
CA THR A 239 -22.56 4.01 13.10
C THR A 239 -22.28 2.63 13.74
N VAL A 240 -21.45 2.62 14.76
CA VAL A 240 -21.13 1.43 15.55
C VAL A 240 -22.09 1.39 16.76
N GLN A 241 -22.75 0.24 16.95
CA GLN A 241 -23.61 -0.02 18.11
C GLN A 241 -22.82 -0.57 19.28
#